data_c09440ea453475c898a6d4387ee29f7f
#
_entry.id   c09440ea453475c898a6d4387ee29f7f
#
_cell.length_a   1.000
_cell.length_b   1.000
_cell.length_c   1.000
_cell.angle_alpha   90.00
_cell.angle_beta   90.00
_cell.angle_gamma   90.00
#
_symmetry.space_group_name_H-M   'P 1'
#
loop_
_entity.id
_entity.type
_entity.pdbx_description
1 polymer ?
#
loop_
_entity_poly.entity_id
_entity_poly.type
_entity_poly.pdbx_seq_one_letter_code
_entity_poly.pdbx_strand_id
1 'polypeptide(L)'
;NLREYFHVKYYIIDPVLDPDNEDEVQTTPDNEIGNNPLDGLIKVDTILASRDFSDPEGQTDSDIDTLSKQFQQYYKSSGQENEELTCEGLKLLGGIVTANKTYDEKLQKTFEVPVGELRNINYPGFQNPEIKIRSKIQIEEAIKHDSAVQFAIQGMEELVLPEKYNGLGYRNLISIYLKLIDFREKWLKALTDGENIEPIHIVFVEEPEAHLHAQAQQVFVKKAFEALCNNELIKKHPWLKTQLVLSTHSNHVVNELDLNCMRYFKRVIDGNDNKIPISKVVNLSSTFGKNEEETKQFVTRYIRLTHCDIFFSDAVVLVEGPAEKILVPSFLVKAGLDSYYISVIEVNGRHAHSFRKLIEKIGIATLIVTDIDATETKVGEDGKERHPSVLTAKGKGYKTGNPSIKSWLSGKEQIDDLLVLDGKEKLVNNVRIAFQTPVNVKWDKNKDDLTEVCPYTFEDALIFTNLELFRQEGLKKMGAITTIANLLRHSDSANELQNKIFEKLESKSGFQKADFAISLLYKDDFADLIAPVYIQEGLEWMKSYLDSNGNKNGE
;
A
#
# COMPACT_ATOMS: atom_id res chain seq x y z
N ASN A 1 -32.08 -8.85 13.10
CA ASN A 1 -31.84 -8.43 11.71
C ASN A 1 -32.10 -6.92 11.65
N LEU A 2 -31.08 -6.12 11.30
CA LEU A 2 -31.19 -4.64 11.27
C LEU A 2 -32.33 -4.17 10.36
N ARG A 3 -32.64 -4.89 9.29
CA ARG A 3 -33.72 -4.57 8.36
C ARG A 3 -35.12 -4.61 8.99
N GLU A 4 -35.30 -5.20 10.16
CA GLU A 4 -36.57 -5.20 10.88
C GLU A 4 -36.83 -3.89 11.63
N TYR A 5 -35.75 -3.14 11.89
CA TYR A 5 -35.79 -1.89 12.68
C TYR A 5 -35.49 -0.66 11.86
N PHE A 6 -34.88 -0.81 10.67
CA PHE A 6 -34.47 0.31 9.83
C PHE A 6 -35.00 0.13 8.40
N HIS A 7 -35.60 1.17 7.89
CA HIS A 7 -36.07 1.27 6.50
C HIS A 7 -35.21 2.30 5.76
N VAL A 8 -34.77 1.94 4.55
CA VAL A 8 -34.09 2.88 3.67
C VAL A 8 -35.13 3.77 3.03
N LYS A 9 -34.95 5.07 3.13
CA LYS A 9 -35.75 6.09 2.47
C LYS A 9 -34.89 6.87 1.50
N TYR A 10 -35.47 7.28 0.40
CA TYR A 10 -34.80 8.04 -0.66
C TYR A 10 -35.36 9.44 -0.73
N TYR A 11 -34.50 10.44 -0.86
CA TYR A 11 -34.88 11.84 -0.93
C TYR A 11 -34.23 12.52 -2.12
N ILE A 12 -34.94 13.46 -2.76
CA ILE A 12 -34.35 14.37 -3.74
C ILE A 12 -33.70 15.53 -2.97
N ILE A 13 -32.43 15.75 -3.17
CA ILE A 13 -31.67 16.86 -2.59
C ILE A 13 -31.38 17.88 -3.69
N ASP A 14 -31.52 19.17 -3.35
CA ASP A 14 -31.15 20.24 -4.27
C ASP A 14 -29.63 20.20 -4.52
N PRO A 15 -29.17 20.09 -5.78
CA PRO A 15 -27.74 20.00 -6.08
C PRO A 15 -26.96 21.30 -5.79
N VAL A 16 -27.64 22.39 -5.48
CA VAL A 16 -27.03 23.68 -5.09
C VAL A 16 -26.62 23.68 -3.61
N LEU A 17 -27.20 22.78 -2.80
CA LEU A 17 -26.87 22.64 -1.39
C LEU A 17 -25.54 21.91 -1.21
N ASP A 18 -24.75 22.36 -0.23
CA ASP A 18 -23.50 21.69 0.11
C ASP A 18 -23.82 20.33 0.78
N PRO A 19 -23.48 19.19 0.14
CA PRO A 19 -23.78 17.88 0.71
C PRO A 19 -22.97 17.58 1.98
N ASP A 20 -21.91 18.33 2.27
CA ASP A 20 -21.10 18.19 3.48
C ASP A 20 -21.63 19.03 4.64
N ASN A 21 -22.66 19.86 4.41
CA ASN A 21 -23.32 20.65 5.43
C ASN A 21 -24.63 19.97 5.87
N GLU A 22 -24.58 19.20 6.94
CA GLU A 22 -25.73 18.45 7.47
C GLU A 22 -26.92 19.33 7.81
N ASP A 23 -26.71 20.62 8.16
CA ASP A 23 -27.77 21.58 8.48
C ASP A 23 -28.53 22.06 7.22
N GLU A 24 -27.94 21.94 6.03
CA GLU A 24 -28.57 22.33 4.76
C GLU A 24 -29.32 21.17 4.10
N VAL A 25 -28.96 19.90 4.42
CA VAL A 25 -29.60 18.71 3.84
C VAL A 25 -30.96 18.48 4.52
N GLN A 26 -32.01 18.97 3.90
CA GLN A 26 -33.40 18.78 4.42
C GLN A 26 -33.98 17.45 3.89
N THR A 27 -34.07 16.45 4.75
CA THR A 27 -34.83 15.22 4.51
C THR A 27 -36.29 15.40 4.94
N THR A 28 -37.07 16.18 4.18
CA THR A 28 -38.49 16.42 4.46
C THR A 28 -39.35 15.37 3.77
N PRO A 29 -40.55 15.06 4.31
CA PRO A 29 -41.49 14.14 3.66
C PRO A 29 -41.85 14.52 2.21
N ASP A 30 -41.83 15.83 1.91
CA ASP A 30 -42.15 16.35 0.58
C ASP A 30 -41.07 16.00 -0.47
N ASN A 31 -39.85 15.68 -0.04
CA ASN A 31 -38.72 15.31 -0.88
C ASN A 31 -38.49 13.78 -0.92
N GLU A 32 -39.29 13.00 -0.17
CA GLU A 32 -39.18 11.54 -0.12
C GLU A 32 -39.71 10.92 -1.43
N ILE A 33 -38.93 10.00 -2.00
CA ILE A 33 -39.29 9.24 -3.21
C ILE A 33 -39.64 7.82 -2.77
N GLY A 34 -40.80 7.32 -3.21
CA GLY A 34 -41.30 6.01 -2.83
C GLY A 34 -40.52 4.82 -3.38
N ASN A 35 -39.78 4.99 -4.49
CA ASN A 35 -39.00 3.95 -5.16
C ASN A 35 -37.51 4.33 -5.17
N ASN A 36 -36.66 3.30 -5.24
CA ASN A 36 -35.23 3.50 -5.44
C ASN A 36 -34.96 4.21 -6.78
N PRO A 37 -34.46 5.45 -6.79
CA PRO A 37 -34.23 6.20 -8.04
C PRO A 37 -33.10 5.63 -8.90
N LEU A 38 -32.32 4.66 -8.36
CA LEU A 38 -31.21 4.00 -9.05
C LEU A 38 -31.65 2.73 -9.78
N ASP A 39 -32.91 2.28 -9.58
CA ASP A 39 -33.43 1.11 -10.26
C ASP A 39 -33.49 1.35 -11.77
N GLY A 40 -32.92 0.43 -12.55
CA GLY A 40 -32.78 0.53 -14.01
C GLY A 40 -31.67 1.49 -14.49
N LEU A 41 -30.91 2.13 -13.57
CA LEU A 41 -29.77 2.97 -13.90
C LEU A 41 -28.42 2.29 -13.63
N ILE A 42 -28.36 1.51 -12.55
CA ILE A 42 -27.10 0.93 -12.07
C ILE A 42 -27.28 -0.56 -11.82
N LYS A 43 -26.51 -1.36 -12.52
CA LYS A 43 -26.29 -2.77 -12.22
C LYS A 43 -25.11 -2.90 -11.27
N VAL A 44 -25.31 -3.64 -10.17
CA VAL A 44 -24.26 -3.88 -9.18
C VAL A 44 -24.04 -5.39 -9.06
N ASP A 45 -22.78 -5.81 -9.23
CA ASP A 45 -22.33 -7.16 -8.99
C ASP A 45 -21.18 -7.16 -7.97
N THR A 46 -21.07 -8.19 -7.14
CA THR A 46 -20.10 -8.23 -6.03
C THR A 46 -19.42 -9.61 -5.95
N ILE A 47 -18.08 -9.58 -5.80
CA ILE A 47 -17.28 -10.74 -5.42
C ILE A 47 -16.80 -10.50 -3.99
N LEU A 48 -17.30 -11.29 -3.04
CA LEU A 48 -16.95 -11.19 -1.62
C LEU A 48 -15.57 -11.78 -1.33
N ALA A 49 -14.95 -11.34 -0.23
CA ALA A 49 -13.68 -11.87 0.26
C ALA A 49 -13.79 -13.34 0.70
N SER A 50 -14.92 -13.71 1.33
CA SER A 50 -15.25 -15.10 1.64
C SER A 50 -15.62 -15.84 0.36
N ARG A 51 -14.62 -16.35 -0.33
CA ARG A 51 -14.79 -17.18 -1.52
C ARG A 51 -14.85 -18.62 -1.05
N ASP A 52 -15.88 -19.36 -1.48
CA ASP A 52 -16.16 -20.74 -1.06
C ASP A 52 -15.14 -21.79 -1.59
N PHE A 53 -13.87 -21.37 -1.70
CA PHE A 53 -12.76 -22.27 -1.96
C PHE A 53 -12.20 -22.81 -0.64
N SER A 54 -12.93 -23.71 -0.01
CA SER A 54 -12.40 -24.47 1.12
C SER A 54 -11.54 -25.65 0.64
N ASP A 55 -10.53 -25.99 1.45
CA ASP A 55 -9.70 -27.15 1.22
C ASP A 55 -10.54 -28.43 1.20
N PRO A 56 -10.33 -29.35 0.24
CA PRO A 56 -11.21 -30.52 0.06
C PRO A 56 -11.17 -31.56 1.19
N GLU A 57 -10.34 -31.39 2.22
CA GLU A 57 -10.15 -32.43 3.25
C GLU A 57 -11.24 -32.50 4.34
N GLY A 58 -12.28 -31.67 4.32
CA GLY A 58 -13.24 -31.61 5.43
C GLY A 58 -14.71 -31.33 5.11
N GLN A 59 -15.09 -31.06 3.85
CA GLN A 59 -16.50 -30.75 3.51
C GLN A 59 -17.05 -31.66 2.42
N THR A 60 -18.34 -31.94 2.50
CA THR A 60 -19.07 -32.70 1.49
C THR A 60 -19.03 -32.03 0.13
N ASP A 61 -18.84 -32.80 -0.93
CA ASP A 61 -18.68 -32.37 -2.35
C ASP A 61 -19.75 -31.38 -2.88
N SER A 62 -20.79 -31.11 -2.10
CA SER A 62 -21.95 -30.28 -2.51
C SER A 62 -21.72 -28.77 -2.36
N ASP A 63 -20.76 -28.32 -1.52
CA ASP A 63 -20.66 -26.92 -1.12
C ASP A 63 -19.42 -26.18 -1.72
N ILE A 64 -18.58 -26.90 -2.48
CA ILE A 64 -17.39 -26.31 -3.09
C ILE A 64 -17.72 -25.75 -4.46
N ASP A 65 -17.53 -24.45 -4.63
CA ASP A 65 -17.66 -23.79 -5.94
C ASP A 65 -16.42 -24.10 -6.80
N THR A 66 -16.44 -25.21 -7.51
CA THR A 66 -15.35 -25.64 -8.39
C THR A 66 -15.30 -24.81 -9.67
N LEU A 67 -14.13 -24.67 -10.30
CA LEU A 67 -14.03 -24.03 -11.61
C LEU A 67 -14.96 -24.68 -12.63
N SER A 68 -15.12 -25.99 -12.56
CA SER A 68 -16.03 -26.75 -13.41
C SER A 68 -17.48 -26.29 -13.25
N LYS A 69 -17.96 -26.04 -12.01
CA LYS A 69 -19.29 -25.46 -11.76
C LYS A 69 -19.41 -24.04 -12.29
N GLN A 70 -18.38 -23.21 -12.14
CA GLN A 70 -18.39 -21.84 -12.66
C GLN A 70 -18.43 -21.81 -14.20
N PHE A 71 -17.67 -22.65 -14.87
CA PHE A 71 -17.76 -22.81 -16.32
C PHE A 71 -19.15 -23.29 -16.76
N GLN A 72 -19.76 -24.20 -16.02
CA GLN A 72 -21.12 -24.67 -16.27
C GLN A 72 -22.14 -23.52 -16.10
N GLN A 73 -22.02 -22.71 -15.05
CA GLN A 73 -22.87 -21.53 -14.84
C GLN A 73 -22.72 -20.53 -15.96
N TYR A 74 -21.49 -20.26 -16.39
CA TYR A 74 -21.22 -19.39 -17.54
C TYR A 74 -21.88 -19.92 -18.82
N TYR A 75 -21.78 -21.22 -19.09
CA TYR A 75 -22.43 -21.85 -20.24
C TYR A 75 -23.96 -21.65 -20.22
N LYS A 76 -24.59 -21.85 -19.05
CA LYS A 76 -26.02 -21.62 -18.89
C LYS A 76 -26.41 -20.17 -19.07
N SER A 77 -25.63 -19.23 -18.54
CA SER A 77 -25.92 -17.79 -18.67
C SER A 77 -25.71 -17.25 -20.09
N SER A 78 -24.81 -17.86 -20.86
CA SER A 78 -24.54 -17.45 -22.26
C SER A 78 -25.64 -17.83 -23.26
N GLY A 79 -26.73 -18.47 -22.82
CA GLY A 79 -27.91 -18.75 -23.64
C GLY A 79 -27.74 -19.89 -24.65
N GLN A 80 -26.70 -20.71 -24.53
CA GLN A 80 -26.41 -21.80 -25.47
C GLN A 80 -27.09 -23.14 -25.11
N GLU A 81 -27.99 -23.12 -24.12
CA GLU A 81 -28.75 -24.31 -23.69
C GLU A 81 -29.81 -24.83 -24.70
N ASN A 82 -30.13 -24.09 -25.74
CA ASN A 82 -31.26 -24.39 -26.62
C ASN A 82 -30.99 -25.43 -27.75
N GLU A 83 -29.86 -26.14 -27.71
CA GLU A 83 -29.72 -27.36 -28.53
C GLU A 83 -30.05 -28.59 -27.68
N GLU A 84 -31.33 -28.98 -27.68
CA GLU A 84 -31.80 -30.28 -27.18
C GLU A 84 -30.99 -31.40 -27.83
N LEU A 85 -30.13 -32.05 -26.99
CA LEU A 85 -29.63 -33.38 -27.31
C LEU A 85 -30.80 -34.38 -27.09
N THR A 86 -31.52 -34.64 -28.15
CA THR A 86 -32.59 -35.65 -28.14
C THR A 86 -32.09 -37.02 -27.71
N CYS A 87 -32.89 -37.71 -26.88
CA CYS A 87 -32.64 -39.00 -26.24
C CYS A 87 -32.30 -40.19 -27.16
N GLU A 88 -32.15 -40.00 -28.47
CA GLU A 88 -31.86 -41.09 -29.40
C GLU A 88 -30.37 -41.50 -29.49
N GLY A 89 -29.47 -40.71 -28.91
CA GLY A 89 -28.03 -41.03 -28.86
C GLY A 89 -27.58 -42.13 -27.91
N LEU A 90 -28.50 -42.66 -27.08
CA LEU A 90 -28.20 -43.68 -26.07
C LEU A 90 -28.05 -45.10 -26.62
N LYS A 91 -28.25 -45.34 -27.92
CA LYS A 91 -28.29 -46.70 -28.48
C LYS A 91 -26.97 -47.31 -28.85
N LEU A 92 -25.87 -46.60 -28.81
CA LEU A 92 -24.56 -47.17 -29.19
C LEU A 92 -23.41 -46.63 -28.36
N LEU A 93 -22.78 -47.48 -27.58
CA LEU A 93 -21.54 -47.22 -26.83
C LEU A 93 -20.42 -46.58 -27.74
N GLY A 94 -20.41 -46.89 -29.04
CA GLY A 94 -19.52 -46.28 -30.04
C GLY A 94 -19.90 -44.82 -30.40
N GLY A 95 -21.17 -44.44 -30.20
CA GLY A 95 -21.62 -43.06 -30.40
C GLY A 95 -21.19 -42.10 -29.31
N ILE A 96 -20.99 -42.60 -28.09
CA ILE A 96 -20.60 -41.78 -26.93
C ILE A 96 -19.19 -41.18 -27.09
N VAL A 97 -18.25 -41.95 -27.64
CA VAL A 97 -16.88 -41.46 -27.89
C VAL A 97 -16.86 -40.36 -28.97
N THR A 98 -17.70 -40.55 -30.00
CA THR A 98 -17.82 -39.55 -31.10
C THR A 98 -18.61 -38.33 -30.62
N ALA A 99 -19.66 -38.52 -29.80
CA ALA A 99 -20.41 -37.44 -29.17
C ALA A 99 -19.52 -36.64 -28.18
N ASN A 100 -18.70 -37.31 -27.38
CA ASN A 100 -17.74 -36.67 -26.49
C ASN A 100 -16.76 -35.78 -27.27
N LYS A 101 -16.22 -36.28 -28.37
CA LYS A 101 -15.28 -35.51 -29.19
C LYS A 101 -15.94 -34.27 -29.81
N THR A 102 -17.13 -34.45 -30.35
CA THR A 102 -17.91 -33.33 -30.91
C THR A 102 -18.34 -32.32 -29.85
N TYR A 103 -18.68 -32.82 -28.67
CA TYR A 103 -19.04 -31.99 -27.50
C TYR A 103 -17.82 -31.22 -26.97
N ASP A 104 -16.67 -31.86 -26.84
CA ASP A 104 -15.41 -31.24 -26.45
C ASP A 104 -15.00 -30.13 -27.44
N GLU A 105 -15.17 -30.36 -28.75
CA GLU A 105 -14.90 -29.35 -29.79
C GLU A 105 -15.87 -28.16 -29.66
N LYS A 106 -17.15 -28.40 -29.41
CA LYS A 106 -18.14 -27.33 -29.15
C LYS A 106 -17.83 -26.58 -27.87
N LEU A 107 -17.52 -27.26 -26.77
CA LEU A 107 -17.12 -26.64 -25.51
C LEU A 107 -15.89 -25.76 -25.68
N GLN A 108 -14.85 -26.26 -26.34
CA GLN A 108 -13.64 -25.49 -26.60
C GLN A 108 -13.95 -24.24 -27.40
N LYS A 109 -14.81 -24.32 -28.43
CA LYS A 109 -15.22 -23.17 -29.24
C LYS A 109 -16.05 -22.16 -28.43
N THR A 110 -16.96 -22.65 -27.57
CA THR A 110 -17.78 -21.80 -26.69
C THR A 110 -16.94 -21.03 -25.69
N PHE A 111 -15.96 -21.71 -25.12
CA PHE A 111 -15.09 -21.11 -24.11
C PHE A 111 -13.81 -20.50 -24.69
N GLU A 112 -13.68 -20.41 -26.01
CA GLU A 112 -12.50 -19.85 -26.67
C GLU A 112 -12.19 -18.42 -26.21
N VAL A 113 -13.23 -17.58 -26.09
CA VAL A 113 -13.09 -16.19 -25.65
C VAL A 113 -12.65 -16.12 -24.18
N PRO A 114 -13.37 -16.67 -23.19
CA PRO A 114 -12.94 -16.60 -21.79
C PRO A 114 -11.62 -17.31 -21.54
N VAL A 115 -11.33 -18.44 -22.16
CA VAL A 115 -10.04 -19.12 -22.05
C VAL A 115 -8.92 -18.30 -22.70
N GLY A 116 -9.20 -17.63 -23.82
CA GLY A 116 -8.27 -16.69 -24.47
C GLY A 116 -7.94 -15.50 -23.56
N GLU A 117 -8.94 -14.92 -22.90
CA GLU A 117 -8.73 -13.85 -21.93
C GLU A 117 -7.90 -14.33 -20.72
N LEU A 118 -8.16 -15.54 -20.21
CA LEU A 118 -7.38 -16.14 -19.13
C LEU A 118 -5.92 -16.41 -19.53
N ARG A 119 -5.65 -16.83 -20.78
CA ARG A 119 -4.27 -16.97 -21.29
C ARG A 119 -3.50 -15.65 -21.27
N ASN A 120 -4.17 -14.52 -21.49
CA ASN A 120 -3.55 -13.19 -21.46
C ASN A 120 -3.11 -12.76 -20.05
N ILE A 121 -3.53 -13.44 -19.00
CA ILE A 121 -3.08 -13.18 -17.62
C ILE A 121 -1.60 -13.48 -17.46
N ASN A 122 -1.08 -14.47 -18.23
CA ASN A 122 0.33 -14.88 -18.21
C ASN A 122 0.89 -15.14 -16.79
N TYR A 123 0.12 -15.87 -15.98
CA TYR A 123 0.53 -16.28 -14.63
C TYR A 123 0.43 -17.80 -14.48
N PRO A 124 1.38 -18.48 -13.86
CA PRO A 124 2.61 -18.00 -13.21
C PRO A 124 3.76 -17.56 -14.13
N GLY A 125 3.56 -17.40 -15.42
CA GLY A 125 4.54 -16.93 -16.39
C GLY A 125 5.20 -18.08 -17.13
N PHE A 126 6.41 -18.40 -16.76
CA PHE A 126 7.18 -19.46 -17.43
C PHE A 126 6.52 -20.83 -17.21
N GLN A 127 6.15 -21.53 -18.28
CA GLN A 127 5.47 -22.83 -18.27
C GLN A 127 4.05 -22.83 -17.67
N ASN A 128 3.22 -21.85 -18.03
CA ASN A 128 1.82 -21.83 -17.65
C ASN A 128 1.10 -23.11 -18.08
N PRO A 129 0.33 -23.76 -17.19
CA PRO A 129 -0.52 -24.86 -17.58
C PRO A 129 -1.59 -24.39 -18.58
N GLU A 130 -1.82 -25.17 -19.62
CA GLU A 130 -2.89 -24.89 -20.59
C GLU A 130 -4.23 -25.32 -20.04
N ILE A 131 -5.21 -24.39 -20.03
CA ILE A 131 -6.59 -24.68 -19.63
C ILE A 131 -7.26 -25.40 -20.79
N LYS A 132 -7.73 -26.65 -20.55
CA LYS A 132 -8.56 -27.42 -21.50
C LYS A 132 -9.86 -27.80 -20.81
N ILE A 133 -10.96 -27.50 -21.46
CA ILE A 133 -12.29 -27.87 -21.01
C ILE A 133 -12.66 -29.15 -21.74
N ARG A 134 -12.93 -30.22 -20.99
CA ARG A 134 -13.36 -31.51 -21.52
C ARG A 134 -14.60 -31.98 -20.79
N SER A 135 -15.49 -32.67 -21.50
CA SER A 135 -16.64 -33.35 -20.90
C SER A 135 -16.17 -34.61 -20.17
N LYS A 136 -16.74 -34.87 -19.00
CA LYS A 136 -16.57 -36.12 -18.28
C LYS A 136 -17.94 -36.83 -18.27
N ILE A 137 -18.30 -37.46 -19.40
CA ILE A 137 -19.53 -38.22 -19.48
C ILE A 137 -19.26 -39.62 -18.95
N GLN A 138 -19.76 -39.93 -17.76
CA GLN A 138 -19.89 -41.31 -17.25
C GLN A 138 -21.27 -41.82 -17.66
N ILE A 139 -21.37 -43.10 -17.97
CA ILE A 139 -22.61 -43.73 -18.54
C ILE A 139 -23.83 -43.54 -17.62
N GLU A 140 -23.61 -43.51 -16.33
CA GLU A 140 -24.66 -43.29 -15.31
C GLU A 140 -24.99 -41.80 -15.10
N GLU A 141 -24.15 -40.88 -15.56
CA GLU A 141 -24.32 -39.42 -15.43
C GLU A 141 -24.63 -38.72 -16.76
N ALA A 142 -24.87 -39.49 -17.82
CA ALA A 142 -25.14 -38.94 -19.16
C ALA A 142 -26.37 -38.00 -19.24
N ILE A 143 -27.17 -37.94 -18.17
CA ILE A 143 -28.33 -37.03 -18.03
C ILE A 143 -27.94 -35.72 -17.33
N LYS A 144 -26.75 -35.67 -16.68
CA LYS A 144 -26.22 -34.47 -16.03
C LYS A 144 -24.94 -34.07 -16.77
N HIS A 145 -24.96 -33.02 -17.56
CA HIS A 145 -23.80 -32.53 -18.30
C HIS A 145 -22.77 -31.92 -17.34
N ASP A 146 -21.91 -32.74 -16.72
CA ASP A 146 -20.80 -32.28 -15.90
C ASP A 146 -19.57 -32.06 -16.79
N SER A 147 -19.24 -30.81 -17.01
CA SER A 147 -17.97 -30.40 -17.62
C SER A 147 -16.89 -30.39 -16.56
N ALA A 148 -15.73 -31.00 -16.84
CA ALA A 148 -14.59 -30.96 -15.94
C ALA A 148 -13.49 -30.07 -16.51
N VAL A 149 -13.02 -29.10 -15.73
CA VAL A 149 -11.84 -28.31 -16.06
C VAL A 149 -10.60 -29.16 -15.80
N GLN A 150 -9.76 -29.28 -16.80
CA GLN A 150 -8.48 -30.00 -16.73
C GLN A 150 -7.37 -29.08 -17.22
N PHE A 151 -6.19 -29.25 -16.67
CA PHE A 151 -5.01 -28.47 -17.01
C PHE A 151 -4.01 -29.37 -17.76
N ALA A 152 -3.71 -29.04 -18.99
CA ALA A 152 -2.70 -29.74 -19.78
C ALA A 152 -1.32 -29.19 -19.48
N ILE A 153 -0.32 -30.06 -19.42
CA ILE A 153 1.08 -29.67 -19.31
C ILE A 153 1.56 -29.21 -20.71
N GLN A 154 2.13 -28.02 -20.78
CA GLN A 154 2.63 -27.47 -22.05
C GLN A 154 3.66 -28.41 -22.68
N GLY A 155 3.44 -28.81 -23.92
CA GLY A 155 4.30 -29.78 -24.65
C GLY A 155 3.99 -31.27 -24.37
N MET A 156 3.01 -31.58 -23.51
CA MET A 156 2.51 -32.94 -23.24
C MET A 156 0.97 -32.92 -23.22
N GLU A 157 0.36 -32.67 -24.35
CA GLU A 157 -1.09 -32.44 -24.45
C GLU A 157 -1.97 -33.60 -23.98
N GLU A 158 -1.44 -34.81 -23.99
CA GLU A 158 -2.13 -35.99 -23.50
C GLU A 158 -2.12 -36.11 -21.97
N LEU A 159 -1.18 -35.39 -21.31
CA LEU A 159 -1.07 -35.39 -19.85
C LEU A 159 -1.87 -34.24 -19.27
N VAL A 160 -3.04 -34.55 -18.73
CA VAL A 160 -3.95 -33.56 -18.12
C VAL A 160 -4.09 -33.82 -16.62
N LEU A 161 -4.05 -32.76 -15.86
CA LEU A 161 -4.25 -32.78 -14.41
C LEU A 161 -5.65 -32.27 -14.06
N PRO A 162 -6.41 -32.98 -13.21
CA PRO A 162 -7.65 -32.46 -12.66
C PRO A 162 -7.44 -31.15 -11.89
N GLU A 163 -8.48 -30.33 -11.81
CA GLU A 163 -8.50 -29.02 -11.15
C GLU A 163 -7.87 -29.03 -9.74
N LYS A 164 -8.14 -30.07 -8.95
CA LYS A 164 -7.65 -30.23 -7.58
C LYS A 164 -6.13 -30.25 -7.41
N TYR A 165 -5.39 -30.54 -8.48
CA TYR A 165 -3.90 -30.54 -8.45
C TYR A 165 -3.29 -29.17 -8.72
N ASN A 166 -4.08 -28.15 -9.02
CA ASN A 166 -3.61 -26.79 -9.11
C ASN A 166 -3.67 -26.08 -7.77
N GLY A 167 -2.67 -25.27 -7.50
CA GLY A 167 -2.61 -24.46 -6.28
C GLY A 167 -3.83 -23.54 -6.13
N LEU A 168 -4.25 -23.32 -4.89
CA LEU A 168 -5.43 -22.52 -4.54
C LEU A 168 -5.38 -21.11 -5.17
N GLY A 169 -4.20 -20.45 -5.15
CA GLY A 169 -4.04 -19.12 -5.73
C GLY A 169 -4.36 -19.07 -7.22
N TYR A 170 -3.90 -20.07 -8.00
CA TYR A 170 -4.18 -20.11 -9.43
C TYR A 170 -5.67 -20.34 -9.72
N ARG A 171 -6.28 -21.28 -9.00
CA ARG A 171 -7.74 -21.53 -9.09
C ARG A 171 -8.55 -20.29 -8.74
N ASN A 172 -8.17 -19.59 -7.68
CA ASN A 172 -8.84 -18.38 -7.24
C ASN A 172 -8.72 -17.24 -8.30
N LEU A 173 -7.54 -17.05 -8.88
CA LEU A 173 -7.35 -16.08 -9.95
C LEU A 173 -8.29 -16.34 -11.13
N ILE A 174 -8.33 -17.57 -11.63
CA ILE A 174 -9.21 -17.98 -12.73
C ILE A 174 -10.68 -17.77 -12.35
N SER A 175 -11.06 -18.16 -11.14
CA SER A 175 -12.43 -17.99 -10.63
C SER A 175 -12.89 -16.53 -10.65
N ILE A 176 -12.04 -15.61 -10.16
CA ILE A 176 -12.38 -14.19 -10.18
C ILE A 176 -12.58 -13.70 -11.62
N TYR A 177 -11.67 -14.06 -12.53
CA TYR A 177 -11.78 -13.66 -13.94
C TYR A 177 -13.04 -14.21 -14.60
N LEU A 178 -13.38 -15.47 -14.37
CA LEU A 178 -14.61 -16.07 -14.88
C LEU A 178 -15.86 -15.36 -14.34
N LYS A 179 -15.87 -15.02 -13.05
CA LYS A 179 -16.99 -14.25 -12.45
C LYS A 179 -17.10 -12.85 -13.09
N LEU A 180 -15.98 -12.17 -13.32
CA LEU A 180 -15.99 -10.86 -13.99
C LEU A 180 -16.55 -10.95 -15.43
N ILE A 181 -16.15 -11.96 -16.18
CA ILE A 181 -16.65 -12.20 -17.53
C ILE A 181 -18.14 -12.56 -17.48
N ASP A 182 -18.57 -13.44 -16.56
CA ASP A 182 -19.97 -13.83 -16.39
C ASP A 182 -20.87 -12.63 -16.02
N PHE A 183 -20.43 -11.76 -15.13
CA PHE A 183 -21.13 -10.52 -14.78
C PHE A 183 -21.30 -9.61 -16.02
N ARG A 184 -20.24 -9.42 -16.80
CA ARG A 184 -20.29 -8.67 -18.05
C ARG A 184 -21.30 -9.27 -19.03
N GLU A 185 -21.23 -10.57 -19.28
CA GLU A 185 -22.13 -11.24 -20.25
C GLU A 185 -23.58 -11.20 -19.79
N LYS A 186 -23.84 -11.44 -18.50
CA LYS A 186 -25.21 -11.34 -17.94
C LYS A 186 -25.77 -9.93 -18.05
N TRP A 187 -24.95 -8.91 -17.82
CA TRP A 187 -25.37 -7.52 -17.97
C TRP A 187 -25.69 -7.19 -19.43
N LEU A 188 -24.82 -7.61 -20.37
CA LEU A 188 -25.00 -7.33 -21.80
C LEU A 188 -26.12 -8.17 -22.45
N LYS A 189 -26.52 -9.29 -21.83
CA LYS A 189 -27.59 -10.13 -22.34
C LYS A 189 -28.92 -9.36 -22.50
N ALA A 190 -29.24 -8.48 -21.56
CA ALA A 190 -30.43 -7.64 -21.66
C ALA A 190 -30.45 -6.82 -22.95
N LEU A 191 -29.30 -6.31 -23.42
CA LEU A 191 -29.19 -5.58 -24.68
C LEU A 191 -29.43 -6.48 -25.89
N THR A 192 -28.95 -7.72 -25.87
CA THR A 192 -29.14 -8.69 -26.95
C THR A 192 -30.58 -9.22 -27.01
N ASP A 193 -31.22 -9.33 -25.86
CA ASP A 193 -32.62 -9.78 -25.75
C ASP A 193 -33.63 -8.65 -26.04
N GLY A 194 -33.14 -7.43 -26.30
CA GLY A 194 -33.97 -6.25 -26.60
C GLY A 194 -34.66 -5.67 -25.36
N GLU A 195 -34.17 -5.98 -24.19
CA GLU A 195 -34.62 -5.46 -22.90
C GLU A 195 -33.92 -4.14 -22.56
N ASN A 196 -34.46 -3.42 -21.57
CA ASN A 196 -33.80 -2.25 -21.03
C ASN A 196 -32.57 -2.69 -20.20
N ILE A 197 -31.40 -2.15 -20.55
CA ILE A 197 -30.16 -2.39 -19.85
C ILE A 197 -29.77 -1.17 -19.00
N GLU A 198 -29.30 -1.40 -17.80
CA GLU A 198 -28.76 -0.34 -16.95
C GLU A 198 -27.49 0.25 -17.61
N PRO A 199 -27.42 1.59 -17.78
CA PRO A 199 -26.29 2.22 -18.47
C PRO A 199 -24.97 2.14 -17.69
N ILE A 200 -25.02 1.91 -16.37
CA ILE A 200 -23.86 1.84 -15.48
C ILE A 200 -23.79 0.47 -14.85
N HIS A 201 -22.66 -0.20 -15.03
CA HIS A 201 -22.33 -1.46 -14.39
C HIS A 201 -21.19 -1.27 -13.40
N ILE A 202 -21.46 -1.47 -12.11
CA ILE A 202 -20.46 -1.37 -11.03
C ILE A 202 -20.17 -2.77 -10.49
N VAL A 203 -18.91 -3.15 -10.53
CA VAL A 203 -18.44 -4.43 -10.00
C VAL A 203 -17.56 -4.18 -8.79
N PHE A 204 -17.98 -4.70 -7.65
CA PHE A 204 -17.19 -4.70 -6.41
C PHE A 204 -16.43 -6.02 -6.29
N VAL A 205 -15.12 -5.94 -5.97
CA VAL A 205 -14.31 -7.11 -5.65
C VAL A 205 -13.63 -6.85 -4.30
N GLU A 206 -14.01 -7.64 -3.30
CA GLU A 206 -13.43 -7.57 -1.98
C GLU A 206 -12.15 -8.42 -1.92
N GLU A 207 -11.10 -7.81 -1.38
CA GLU A 207 -9.80 -8.43 -1.09
C GLU A 207 -9.33 -9.41 -2.19
N PRO A 208 -9.12 -8.92 -3.43
CA PRO A 208 -8.69 -9.79 -4.53
C PRO A 208 -7.40 -10.55 -4.23
N GLU A 209 -6.58 -10.06 -3.31
CA GLU A 209 -5.34 -10.67 -2.83
C GLU A 209 -5.53 -11.95 -2.03
N ALA A 210 -6.71 -12.23 -1.49
CA ALA A 210 -6.96 -13.42 -0.70
C ALA A 210 -6.56 -14.67 -1.49
N HIS A 211 -5.62 -15.44 -0.94
CA HIS A 211 -5.03 -16.64 -1.56
C HIS A 211 -4.25 -16.42 -2.88
N LEU A 212 -3.97 -15.17 -3.28
CA LEU A 212 -3.17 -14.87 -4.46
C LEU A 212 -1.70 -14.60 -4.10
N HIS A 213 -0.79 -15.22 -4.84
CA HIS A 213 0.62 -14.83 -4.79
C HIS A 213 0.82 -13.39 -5.30
N ALA A 214 1.84 -12.69 -4.79
CA ALA A 214 2.11 -11.28 -5.12
C ALA A 214 2.07 -10.97 -6.63
N GLN A 215 2.69 -11.80 -7.47
CA GLN A 215 2.66 -11.65 -8.93
C GLN A 215 1.24 -11.74 -9.50
N ALA A 216 0.41 -12.66 -8.97
CA ALA A 216 -0.98 -12.81 -9.42
C ALA A 216 -1.82 -11.58 -9.07
N GLN A 217 -1.57 -10.96 -7.91
CA GLN A 217 -2.23 -9.73 -7.49
C GLN A 217 -1.96 -8.58 -8.48
N GLN A 218 -0.70 -8.38 -8.87
CA GLN A 218 -0.31 -7.35 -9.84
C GLN A 218 -0.93 -7.58 -11.23
N VAL A 219 -0.89 -8.83 -11.71
CA VAL A 219 -1.51 -9.21 -13.00
C VAL A 219 -3.01 -8.99 -12.94
N PHE A 220 -3.65 -9.36 -11.82
CA PHE A 220 -5.08 -9.18 -11.63
C PHE A 220 -5.48 -7.72 -11.79
N VAL A 221 -4.85 -6.79 -11.07
CA VAL A 221 -5.19 -5.36 -11.12
C VAL A 221 -5.11 -4.80 -12.55
N LYS A 222 -4.06 -5.19 -13.30
CA LYS A 222 -3.86 -4.74 -14.69
C LYS A 222 -4.91 -5.27 -15.65
N LYS A 223 -5.40 -6.48 -15.44
CA LYS A 223 -6.25 -7.20 -16.39
C LYS A 223 -7.73 -7.27 -16.02
N ALA A 224 -8.09 -7.10 -14.73
CA ALA A 224 -9.46 -7.22 -14.27
C ALA A 224 -10.41 -6.21 -14.95
N PHE A 225 -10.00 -4.95 -15.04
CA PHE A 225 -10.81 -3.92 -15.72
C PHE A 225 -10.88 -4.17 -17.23
N GLU A 226 -9.78 -4.62 -17.85
CA GLU A 226 -9.75 -4.99 -19.26
C GLU A 226 -10.75 -6.12 -19.56
N ALA A 227 -10.82 -7.15 -18.69
CA ALA A 227 -11.77 -8.26 -18.83
C ALA A 227 -13.24 -7.79 -18.81
N LEU A 228 -13.56 -6.81 -17.95
CA LEU A 228 -14.90 -6.22 -17.91
C LEU A 228 -15.24 -5.38 -19.15
N CYS A 229 -14.27 -4.68 -19.73
CA CYS A 229 -14.50 -3.75 -20.84
C CYS A 229 -14.27 -4.37 -22.23
N ASN A 230 -13.62 -5.53 -22.33
CA ASN A 230 -13.25 -6.14 -23.61
C ASN A 230 -14.42 -6.92 -24.23
N ASN A 231 -15.42 -6.17 -24.69
CA ASN A 231 -16.56 -6.73 -25.42
C ASN A 231 -16.95 -5.78 -26.55
N GLU A 232 -17.30 -6.32 -27.73
CA GLU A 232 -17.65 -5.55 -28.92
C GLU A 232 -18.93 -4.72 -28.73
N LEU A 233 -19.89 -5.18 -27.93
CA LEU A 233 -21.12 -4.42 -27.63
C LEU A 233 -20.79 -3.17 -26.81
N ILE A 234 -19.91 -3.27 -25.81
CA ILE A 234 -19.48 -2.12 -25.02
C ILE A 234 -18.75 -1.09 -25.92
N LYS A 235 -17.91 -1.55 -26.84
CA LYS A 235 -17.21 -0.68 -27.79
C LYS A 235 -18.18 0.03 -28.74
N LYS A 236 -19.27 -0.65 -29.17
CA LYS A 236 -20.31 -0.08 -30.06
C LYS A 236 -21.25 0.88 -29.33
N HIS A 237 -21.41 0.74 -28.02
CA HIS A 237 -22.32 1.53 -27.20
C HIS A 237 -21.58 2.36 -26.14
N PRO A 238 -20.95 3.50 -26.51
CA PRO A 238 -20.12 4.30 -25.58
C PRO A 238 -20.87 4.87 -24.35
N TRP A 239 -22.20 4.81 -24.36
CA TRP A 239 -23.04 5.19 -23.24
C TRP A 239 -23.06 4.14 -22.10
N LEU A 240 -22.72 2.88 -22.40
CA LEU A 240 -22.49 1.85 -21.40
C LEU A 240 -21.19 2.14 -20.65
N LYS A 241 -21.26 2.23 -19.33
CA LYS A 241 -20.11 2.52 -18.47
C LYS A 241 -19.92 1.41 -17.45
N THR A 242 -18.70 0.90 -17.38
CA THR A 242 -18.30 -0.07 -16.36
C THR A 242 -17.33 0.56 -15.37
N GLN A 243 -17.54 0.33 -14.10
CA GLN A 243 -16.65 0.73 -13.03
C GLN A 243 -16.27 -0.49 -12.18
N LEU A 244 -14.98 -0.69 -11.97
CA LEU A 244 -14.44 -1.70 -11.06
C LEU A 244 -14.01 -1.03 -9.75
N VAL A 245 -14.50 -1.52 -8.63
CA VAL A 245 -14.16 -1.06 -7.30
C VAL A 245 -13.52 -2.21 -6.52
N LEU A 246 -12.30 -2.02 -6.06
CA LEU A 246 -11.54 -3.02 -5.31
C LEU A 246 -11.35 -2.55 -3.87
N SER A 247 -11.69 -3.38 -2.89
CA SER A 247 -11.18 -3.20 -1.53
C SER A 247 -9.94 -4.06 -1.35
N THR A 248 -8.90 -3.52 -0.71
CA THR A 248 -7.62 -4.23 -0.58
C THR A 248 -6.83 -3.81 0.65
N HIS A 249 -6.10 -4.76 1.22
CA HIS A 249 -5.04 -4.55 2.22
C HIS A 249 -3.64 -4.86 1.65
N SER A 250 -3.52 -5.05 0.33
CA SER A 250 -2.28 -5.46 -0.32
C SER A 250 -1.50 -4.29 -0.90
N ASN A 251 -0.24 -4.16 -0.48
CA ASN A 251 0.73 -3.25 -1.09
C ASN A 251 0.93 -3.52 -2.59
N HIS A 252 0.84 -4.78 -3.02
CA HIS A 252 1.01 -5.17 -4.42
C HIS A 252 -0.15 -4.69 -5.31
N VAL A 253 -1.37 -4.66 -4.77
CA VAL A 253 -2.55 -4.11 -5.45
C VAL A 253 -2.45 -2.59 -5.53
N VAL A 254 -2.15 -1.92 -4.41
CA VAL A 254 -2.04 -0.46 -4.34
C VAL A 254 -0.93 0.08 -5.23
N ASN A 255 0.18 -0.66 -5.35
CA ASN A 255 1.33 -0.27 -6.17
C ASN A 255 1.00 -0.11 -7.68
N GLU A 256 -0.01 -0.81 -8.16
CA GLU A 256 -0.44 -0.74 -9.56
C GLU A 256 -1.48 0.38 -9.82
N LEU A 257 -2.01 1.02 -8.77
CA LEU A 257 -3.07 2.03 -8.88
C LEU A 257 -2.52 3.46 -8.83
N ASP A 258 -3.26 4.40 -9.41
CA ASP A 258 -2.99 5.83 -9.30
C ASP A 258 -3.70 6.42 -8.08
N LEU A 259 -3.09 7.42 -7.41
CA LEU A 259 -3.69 8.12 -6.28
C LEU A 259 -5.08 8.70 -6.62
N ASN A 260 -5.33 9.06 -7.88
CA ASN A 260 -6.63 9.55 -8.32
C ASN A 260 -7.75 8.50 -8.16
N CYS A 261 -7.41 7.22 -8.26
CA CYS A 261 -8.36 6.11 -8.14
C CYS A 261 -8.56 5.67 -6.69
N MET A 262 -7.73 6.16 -5.75
CA MET A 262 -7.73 5.67 -4.38
C MET A 262 -8.71 6.41 -3.48
N ARG A 263 -9.36 5.64 -2.62
CA ARG A 263 -10.20 6.10 -1.50
C ARG A 263 -9.67 5.41 -0.25
N TYR A 264 -9.13 6.22 0.68
CA TYR A 264 -8.55 5.73 1.92
C TYR A 264 -9.62 5.70 3.01
N PHE A 265 -9.86 4.52 3.57
CA PHE A 265 -10.81 4.33 4.65
C PHE A 265 -10.08 4.44 5.98
N LYS A 266 -10.48 5.42 6.79
CA LYS A 266 -9.90 5.68 8.09
C LYS A 266 -10.94 5.44 9.18
N ARG A 267 -10.58 4.65 10.19
CA ARG A 267 -11.38 4.51 11.39
C ARG A 267 -11.12 5.71 12.30
N VAL A 268 -12.16 6.40 12.70
CA VAL A 268 -12.07 7.54 13.63
C VAL A 268 -13.11 7.37 14.74
N ILE A 269 -12.80 7.85 15.93
CA ILE A 269 -13.74 7.91 17.05
C ILE A 269 -14.25 9.35 17.08
N ASP A 270 -15.55 9.53 16.93
CA ASP A 270 -16.16 10.84 17.05
C ASP A 270 -16.11 11.30 18.52
N GLY A 271 -15.58 12.52 18.75
CA GLY A 271 -15.28 13.04 20.08
C GLY A 271 -16.49 13.36 20.96
N ASN A 272 -17.70 13.18 20.46
CA ASN A 272 -18.94 13.39 21.21
C ASN A 272 -19.37 12.06 21.85
N ASP A 273 -19.17 11.90 23.15
CA ASP A 273 -19.69 10.86 24.08
C ASP A 273 -19.99 9.43 23.56
N ASN A 274 -20.00 9.22 22.26
CA ASN A 274 -20.19 7.92 21.62
C ASN A 274 -18.82 7.30 21.27
N LYS A 275 -18.41 6.31 22.06
CA LYS A 275 -17.20 5.50 21.83
C LYS A 275 -17.30 4.60 20.57
N ILE A 276 -18.29 4.82 19.69
CA ILE A 276 -18.49 4.00 18.49
C ILE A 276 -17.57 4.51 17.38
N PRO A 277 -16.63 3.69 16.91
CA PRO A 277 -15.78 4.09 15.79
C PRO A 277 -16.57 4.17 14.49
N ILE A 278 -16.35 5.25 13.75
CA ILE A 278 -16.91 5.46 12.43
C ILE A 278 -15.84 5.34 11.34
N SER A 279 -16.25 4.91 10.15
CA SER A 279 -15.37 4.89 8.99
C SER A 279 -15.48 6.21 8.23
N LYS A 280 -14.35 6.92 8.12
CA LYS A 280 -14.25 8.13 7.30
C LYS A 280 -13.54 7.80 5.99
N VAL A 281 -14.13 8.19 4.87
CA VAL A 281 -13.54 8.01 3.54
C VAL A 281 -12.76 9.26 3.15
N VAL A 282 -11.48 9.09 2.85
CA VAL A 282 -10.59 10.17 2.39
C VAL A 282 -10.35 10.00 0.89
N ASN A 283 -10.79 10.99 0.11
CA ASN A 283 -10.57 11.01 -1.32
C ASN A 283 -9.16 11.50 -1.65
N LEU A 284 -8.27 10.61 -2.13
CA LEU A 284 -6.89 10.96 -2.45
C LEU A 284 -6.73 11.66 -3.81
N SER A 285 -7.75 11.65 -4.68
CA SER A 285 -7.68 12.35 -5.98
C SER A 285 -7.51 13.86 -5.84
N SER A 286 -7.97 14.44 -4.73
CA SER A 286 -7.90 15.88 -4.44
C SER A 286 -6.74 16.29 -3.54
N THR A 287 -5.73 15.40 -3.36
CA THR A 287 -4.58 15.68 -2.48
C THR A 287 -3.69 16.79 -3.03
N PHE A 288 -3.48 16.83 -4.34
CA PHE A 288 -2.63 17.81 -5.00
C PHE A 288 -3.47 18.72 -5.91
N GLY A 289 -3.15 20.01 -5.91
CA GLY A 289 -3.78 21.00 -6.78
C GLY A 289 -3.29 20.90 -8.22
N LYS A 290 -3.97 21.62 -9.14
CA LYS A 290 -3.62 21.63 -10.59
C LYS A 290 -2.20 22.14 -10.86
N ASN A 291 -1.65 23.00 -10.00
CA ASN A 291 -0.31 23.57 -10.15
C ASN A 291 0.80 22.72 -9.49
N GLU A 292 0.48 21.54 -8.99
CA GLU A 292 1.38 20.66 -8.23
C GLU A 292 1.59 19.30 -8.90
N GLU A 293 1.40 19.26 -10.20
CA GLU A 293 1.47 17.99 -10.96
C GLU A 293 2.86 17.32 -10.85
N GLU A 294 3.94 18.10 -10.80
CA GLU A 294 5.30 17.57 -10.61
C GLU A 294 5.45 16.89 -9.24
N THR A 295 4.99 17.56 -8.17
CA THR A 295 5.01 17.00 -6.81
C THR A 295 4.14 15.75 -6.72
N LYS A 296 2.95 15.77 -7.31
CA LYS A 296 2.05 14.62 -7.38
C LYS A 296 2.71 13.44 -8.09
N GLN A 297 3.32 13.68 -9.25
CA GLN A 297 4.01 12.63 -10.01
C GLN A 297 5.20 12.06 -9.22
N PHE A 298 5.97 12.92 -8.57
CA PHE A 298 7.07 12.50 -7.70
C PHE A 298 6.57 11.59 -6.58
N VAL A 299 5.60 12.06 -5.79
CA VAL A 299 5.05 11.31 -4.65
C VAL A 299 4.41 9.99 -5.11
N THR A 300 3.63 10.01 -6.19
CA THR A 300 2.99 8.81 -6.75
C THR A 300 4.02 7.78 -7.19
N ARG A 301 5.05 8.20 -7.92
CA ARG A 301 6.12 7.29 -8.36
C ARG A 301 6.92 6.75 -7.19
N TYR A 302 7.21 7.60 -6.21
CA TYR A 302 7.98 7.22 -5.03
C TYR A 302 7.26 6.18 -4.19
N ILE A 303 5.95 6.38 -3.92
CA ILE A 303 5.12 5.42 -3.21
C ILE A 303 5.06 4.09 -3.94
N ARG A 304 4.91 4.10 -5.28
CA ARG A 304 4.88 2.89 -6.10
C ARG A 304 6.17 2.07 -6.07
N LEU A 305 7.31 2.67 -5.81
CA LEU A 305 8.58 1.94 -5.82
C LEU A 305 8.66 0.92 -4.67
N THR A 306 8.35 1.31 -3.44
CA THR A 306 8.48 0.42 -2.27
C THR A 306 7.72 0.89 -1.02
N HIS A 307 6.88 1.94 -1.13
CA HIS A 307 6.40 2.66 0.06
C HIS A 307 4.87 2.72 0.20
N CYS A 308 4.14 1.79 -0.44
CA CYS A 308 2.68 1.66 -0.27
C CYS A 308 2.27 1.34 1.17
N ASP A 309 3.20 0.88 2.00
CA ASP A 309 3.00 0.60 3.41
C ASP A 309 2.45 1.79 4.20
N ILE A 310 2.70 3.02 3.73
CA ILE A 310 2.15 4.24 4.32
C ILE A 310 0.61 4.19 4.49
N PHE A 311 -0.08 3.47 3.62
CA PHE A 311 -1.55 3.37 3.67
C PHE A 311 -2.07 2.34 4.67
N PHE A 312 -1.19 1.46 5.18
CA PHE A 312 -1.58 0.34 6.05
C PHE A 312 -0.94 0.42 7.43
N SER A 313 -0.04 1.39 7.64
CA SER A 313 0.70 1.53 8.90
C SER A 313 -0.11 2.29 9.95
N ASP A 314 0.15 1.98 11.22
CA ASP A 314 -0.36 2.76 12.36
C ASP A 314 0.33 4.12 12.47
N ALA A 315 1.62 4.16 12.11
CA ALA A 315 2.42 5.38 12.07
C ALA A 315 3.53 5.27 11.01
N VAL A 316 4.14 6.40 10.68
CA VAL A 316 5.22 6.47 9.69
C VAL A 316 6.41 7.23 10.27
N VAL A 317 7.62 6.71 10.03
CA VAL A 317 8.86 7.44 10.26
C VAL A 317 9.47 7.77 8.90
N LEU A 318 9.52 9.05 8.55
CA LEU A 318 10.25 9.52 7.37
C LEU A 318 11.69 9.81 7.77
N VAL A 319 12.63 9.18 7.10
CA VAL A 319 14.06 9.34 7.37
C VAL A 319 14.78 9.88 6.14
N GLU A 320 15.85 10.62 6.35
CA GLU A 320 16.55 11.34 5.28
C GLU A 320 17.42 10.41 4.43
N GLY A 321 18.06 9.44 5.07
CA GLY A 321 19.04 8.60 4.41
C GLY A 321 19.03 7.12 4.82
N PRO A 322 19.93 6.33 4.20
CA PRO A 322 19.99 4.90 4.42
C PRO A 322 20.47 4.51 5.82
N ALA A 323 21.26 5.34 6.49
CA ALA A 323 21.77 5.03 7.84
C ALA A 323 20.63 5.00 8.85
N GLU A 324 19.77 6.01 8.83
CA GLU A 324 18.58 6.08 9.65
C GLU A 324 17.62 4.94 9.32
N LYS A 325 17.37 4.67 8.02
CA LYS A 325 16.49 3.57 7.60
C LYS A 325 16.93 2.22 8.15
N ILE A 326 18.24 2.00 8.22
CA ILE A 326 18.82 0.75 8.75
C ILE A 326 18.70 0.67 10.28
N LEU A 327 18.94 1.76 10.99
CA LEU A 327 19.07 1.76 12.46
C LEU A 327 17.76 2.08 13.20
N VAL A 328 16.88 2.91 12.64
CA VAL A 328 15.60 3.30 13.27
C VAL A 328 14.73 2.08 13.65
N PRO A 329 14.62 0.99 12.86
CA PRO A 329 13.87 -0.19 13.28
C PRO A 329 14.33 -0.77 14.62
N SER A 330 15.64 -0.78 14.90
CA SER A 330 16.17 -1.24 16.19
C SER A 330 15.81 -0.29 17.34
N PHE A 331 15.75 1.01 17.06
CA PHE A 331 15.34 2.01 18.05
C PHE A 331 13.84 1.95 18.35
N LEU A 332 13.00 1.62 17.35
CA LEU A 332 11.57 1.36 17.53
C LEU A 332 11.33 0.22 18.53
N VAL A 333 12.05 -0.89 18.36
CA VAL A 333 11.97 -2.03 19.29
C VAL A 333 12.38 -1.62 20.70
N LYS A 334 13.49 -0.89 20.84
CA LYS A 334 13.98 -0.40 22.15
C LYS A 334 13.03 0.59 22.83
N ALA A 335 12.28 1.36 22.03
CA ALA A 335 11.25 2.26 22.52
C ALA A 335 9.94 1.53 22.90
N GLY A 336 9.84 0.21 22.68
CA GLY A 336 8.64 -0.59 22.91
C GLY A 336 7.50 -0.23 21.97
N LEU A 337 7.83 -0.03 20.70
CA LEU A 337 6.91 0.24 19.58
C LEU A 337 6.74 -0.98 18.66
N ASP A 338 7.28 -2.12 19.04
CA ASP A 338 7.26 -3.38 18.28
C ASP A 338 5.87 -4.01 18.13
N SER A 339 4.90 -3.59 18.95
CA SER A 339 3.51 -4.02 18.85
C SER A 339 2.71 -3.26 17.80
N TYR A 340 3.24 -2.17 17.25
CA TYR A 340 2.60 -1.35 16.24
C TYR A 340 3.23 -1.57 14.85
N TYR A 341 2.41 -1.51 13.81
CA TYR A 341 2.92 -1.54 12.44
C TYR A 341 3.40 -0.16 12.02
N ILE A 342 4.71 0.08 12.10
CA ILE A 342 5.33 1.37 11.79
C ILE A 342 6.21 1.22 10.55
N SER A 343 5.90 2.00 9.50
CA SER A 343 6.71 2.03 8.29
C SER A 343 7.82 3.05 8.40
N VAL A 344 9.07 2.62 8.12
CA VAL A 344 10.24 3.50 8.02
C VAL A 344 10.54 3.75 6.56
N ILE A 345 10.28 4.98 6.11
CA ILE A 345 10.39 5.39 4.71
C ILE A 345 11.56 6.34 4.54
N GLU A 346 12.54 5.93 3.73
CA GLU A 346 13.65 6.81 3.34
C GLU A 346 13.17 7.75 2.23
N VAL A 347 13.34 9.05 2.40
CA VAL A 347 12.90 10.06 1.43
C VAL A 347 14.04 10.64 0.59
N ASN A 348 15.20 9.99 0.60
CA ASN A 348 16.39 10.33 -0.19
C ASN A 348 16.73 11.84 -0.13
N GLY A 349 17.28 12.26 1.00
CA GLY A 349 17.62 13.65 1.26
C GLY A 349 16.39 14.47 1.66
N ARG A 350 16.39 15.74 1.32
CA ARG A 350 15.50 16.78 1.86
C ARG A 350 14.08 16.78 1.28
N HIS A 351 13.52 15.63 0.89
CA HIS A 351 12.23 15.54 0.16
C HIS A 351 11.00 15.26 1.05
N ALA A 352 11.14 15.18 2.38
CA ALA A 352 10.00 14.93 3.26
C ALA A 352 8.88 15.99 3.10
N HIS A 353 9.22 17.22 2.75
CA HIS A 353 8.24 18.29 2.47
C HIS A 353 7.29 17.97 1.32
N SER A 354 7.73 17.18 0.32
CA SER A 354 6.88 16.79 -0.81
C SER A 354 5.71 15.89 -0.40
N PHE A 355 5.86 15.15 0.71
CA PHE A 355 4.82 14.27 1.25
C PHE A 355 3.81 14.98 2.16
N ARG A 356 4.04 16.27 2.48
CA ARG A 356 3.24 17.00 3.46
C ARG A 356 1.75 16.89 3.20
N LYS A 357 1.29 17.20 1.99
CA LYS A 357 -0.12 17.19 1.64
C LYS A 357 -0.76 15.81 1.75
N LEU A 358 -0.02 14.76 1.38
CA LEU A 358 -0.51 13.40 1.52
C LEU A 358 -0.64 13.01 3.00
N ILE A 359 0.38 13.28 3.81
CA ILE A 359 0.39 12.99 5.24
C ILE A 359 -0.75 13.73 5.97
N GLU A 360 -0.92 15.03 5.68
CA GLU A 360 -2.01 15.83 6.24
C GLU A 360 -3.38 15.28 5.80
N LYS A 361 -3.50 14.85 4.53
CA LYS A 361 -4.76 14.32 3.98
C LYS A 361 -5.16 12.98 4.60
N ILE A 362 -4.23 12.02 4.73
CA ILE A 362 -4.51 10.73 5.38
C ILE A 362 -4.53 10.84 6.90
N GLY A 363 -3.86 11.85 7.45
CA GLY A 363 -3.84 12.13 8.89
C GLY A 363 -3.18 11.03 9.72
N ILE A 364 -2.12 10.38 9.19
CA ILE A 364 -1.35 9.36 9.90
C ILE A 364 -0.31 10.00 10.82
N ALA A 365 -0.09 9.42 12.00
CA ALA A 365 0.98 9.85 12.90
C ALA A 365 2.34 9.73 12.21
N THR A 366 3.09 10.82 12.15
CA THR A 366 4.34 10.85 11.38
C THR A 366 5.47 11.46 12.19
N LEU A 367 6.59 10.75 12.27
CA LEU A 367 7.86 11.28 12.78
C LEU A 367 8.77 11.55 11.58
N ILE A 368 9.21 12.79 11.41
CA ILE A 368 10.20 13.18 10.40
C ILE A 368 11.55 13.30 11.07
N VAL A 369 12.48 12.42 10.72
CA VAL A 369 13.88 12.46 11.16
C VAL A 369 14.68 13.07 10.02
N THR A 370 15.27 14.24 10.25
CA THR A 370 15.96 15.00 9.21
C THR A 370 17.15 15.76 9.81
N ASP A 371 18.13 16.12 8.98
CA ASP A 371 19.30 16.89 9.43
C ASP A 371 18.95 18.37 9.56
N ILE A 372 19.59 19.05 10.52
CA ILE A 372 19.37 20.49 10.77
C ILE A 372 19.93 21.36 9.65
N ASP A 373 20.95 20.89 8.93
CA ASP A 373 21.54 21.50 7.74
C ASP A 373 21.92 22.98 7.92
N ALA A 374 22.78 23.26 8.87
CA ALA A 374 23.24 24.64 9.09
C ALA A 374 23.99 25.19 7.86
N THR A 375 23.60 26.38 7.44
CA THR A 375 24.22 27.10 6.32
C THR A 375 24.58 28.53 6.69
N GLU A 376 25.65 29.02 6.11
CA GLU A 376 26.08 30.41 6.22
C GLU A 376 25.76 31.16 4.92
N THR A 377 25.18 32.36 5.02
CA THR A 377 24.97 33.20 3.83
C THR A 377 26.25 33.95 3.49
N LYS A 378 26.85 33.66 2.32
CA LYS A 378 28.03 34.35 1.77
C LYS A 378 27.69 35.00 0.45
N VAL A 379 28.10 36.23 0.28
CA VAL A 379 28.03 36.93 -1.01
C VAL A 379 29.33 36.64 -1.78
N GLY A 380 29.19 35.97 -2.92
CA GLY A 380 30.34 35.68 -3.78
C GLY A 380 30.89 36.95 -4.47
N GLU A 381 32.06 36.84 -5.09
CA GLU A 381 32.68 37.93 -5.88
C GLU A 381 31.80 38.34 -7.07
N ASP A 382 30.91 37.46 -7.51
CA ASP A 382 29.90 37.67 -8.56
C ASP A 382 28.61 38.34 -8.07
N GLY A 383 28.57 38.76 -6.78
CA GLY A 383 27.42 39.41 -6.14
C GLY A 383 26.25 38.44 -5.85
N LYS A 384 26.41 37.15 -6.10
CA LYS A 384 25.37 36.15 -5.81
C LYS A 384 25.49 35.61 -4.40
N GLU A 385 24.36 35.47 -3.74
CA GLU A 385 24.29 34.80 -2.45
C GLU A 385 24.49 33.29 -2.64
N ARG A 386 25.32 32.71 -1.78
CA ARG A 386 25.59 31.28 -1.67
C ARG A 386 25.39 30.87 -0.22
N HIS A 387 24.95 29.62 -0.03
CA HIS A 387 24.65 29.07 1.28
C HIS A 387 25.45 27.78 1.52
N PRO A 388 26.80 27.89 1.70
CA PRO A 388 27.60 26.71 2.01
C PRO A 388 27.21 26.11 3.34
N SER A 389 27.30 24.77 3.43
CA SER A 389 27.14 24.02 4.68
C SER A 389 28.21 24.42 5.68
N VAL A 390 27.83 24.55 6.94
CA VAL A 390 28.72 24.90 8.04
C VAL A 390 28.41 24.01 9.25
N LEU A 391 29.41 23.82 10.08
CA LEU A 391 29.20 23.12 11.35
C LEU A 391 28.17 23.88 12.20
N THR A 392 27.22 23.12 12.76
CA THR A 392 26.18 23.69 13.62
C THR A 392 26.78 24.35 14.85
N ALA A 393 26.50 25.64 15.06
CA ALA A 393 26.98 26.38 16.22
C ALA A 393 25.99 27.46 16.63
N LYS A 394 25.87 27.69 17.95
CA LYS A 394 25.03 28.74 18.53
C LYS A 394 25.65 30.14 18.35
N GLY A 395 24.83 31.17 18.25
CA GLY A 395 25.25 32.57 18.24
C GLY A 395 25.98 33.01 16.97
N LYS A 396 25.90 32.24 15.87
CA LYS A 396 26.57 32.56 14.60
C LYS A 396 25.63 33.17 13.54
N GLY A 397 24.31 33.20 13.81
CA GLY A 397 23.32 33.70 12.84
C GLY A 397 23.15 32.80 11.64
N TYR A 398 23.48 31.54 11.76
CA TYR A 398 23.31 30.55 10.69
C TYR A 398 21.82 30.21 10.48
N LYS A 399 21.49 29.78 9.26
CA LYS A 399 20.13 29.38 8.89
C LYS A 399 20.11 27.92 8.47
N THR A 400 18.96 27.24 8.68
CA THR A 400 18.78 25.92 8.11
C THR A 400 18.67 25.96 6.59
N GLY A 401 19.38 25.07 5.93
CA GLY A 401 19.22 24.80 4.50
C GLY A 401 18.11 23.78 4.19
N ASN A 402 17.53 23.17 5.22
CA ASN A 402 16.61 22.03 5.07
C ASN A 402 15.20 22.48 4.69
N PRO A 403 14.69 22.13 3.48
CA PRO A 403 13.34 22.51 3.04
C PRO A 403 12.23 21.82 3.84
N SER A 404 12.50 20.67 4.44
CA SER A 404 11.52 19.98 5.28
C SER A 404 11.25 20.76 6.56
N ILE A 405 12.32 21.21 7.25
CA ILE A 405 12.18 22.07 8.44
C ILE A 405 11.44 23.36 8.08
N LYS A 406 11.85 24.04 6.99
CA LYS A 406 11.21 25.29 6.54
C LYS A 406 9.73 25.11 6.20
N SER A 407 9.38 23.98 5.58
CA SER A 407 7.99 23.68 5.20
C SER A 407 7.11 23.43 6.41
N TRP A 408 7.58 22.63 7.39
CA TRP A 408 6.77 22.22 8.53
C TRP A 408 6.79 23.22 9.68
N LEU A 409 7.95 23.84 9.95
CA LEU A 409 8.13 24.83 11.01
C LEU A 409 8.21 26.24 10.41
N SER A 410 7.16 26.66 9.72
CA SER A 410 7.11 27.96 9.03
C SER A 410 7.54 29.13 9.91
N GLY A 411 8.47 29.96 9.42
CA GLY A 411 8.99 31.11 10.12
C GLY A 411 10.16 30.84 11.09
N LYS A 412 10.58 29.57 11.27
CA LYS A 412 11.70 29.19 12.12
C LYS A 412 12.86 28.67 11.25
N GLU A 413 13.70 29.59 10.78
CA GLU A 413 14.84 29.25 9.92
C GLU A 413 16.20 29.46 10.60
N GLN A 414 16.26 30.24 11.69
CA GLN A 414 17.50 30.51 12.41
C GLN A 414 17.89 29.28 13.23
N ILE A 415 19.17 28.88 13.13
CA ILE A 415 19.69 27.75 13.89
C ILE A 415 19.51 27.95 15.39
N ASP A 416 19.77 29.17 15.87
CA ASP A 416 19.63 29.51 17.29
C ASP A 416 18.20 29.30 17.80
N ASP A 417 17.19 29.65 16.96
CA ASP A 417 15.78 29.41 17.30
C ASP A 417 15.43 27.91 17.28
N LEU A 418 15.94 27.15 16.30
CA LEU A 418 15.69 25.73 16.17
C LEU A 418 16.28 24.91 17.33
N LEU A 419 17.49 25.27 17.79
CA LEU A 419 18.18 24.53 18.85
C LEU A 419 17.53 24.67 20.24
N VAL A 420 16.63 25.63 20.44
CA VAL A 420 15.93 25.86 21.71
C VAL A 420 14.47 25.43 21.70
N LEU A 421 13.96 24.93 20.54
CA LEU A 421 12.57 24.47 20.45
C LEU A 421 12.28 23.32 21.37
N ASP A 422 11.17 23.43 22.09
CA ASP A 422 10.67 22.33 22.92
C ASP A 422 9.92 21.26 22.08
N GLY A 423 9.54 20.17 22.73
CA GLY A 423 8.86 19.06 22.06
C GLY A 423 7.48 19.42 21.47
N LYS A 424 6.79 20.45 22.02
CA LYS A 424 5.47 20.91 21.54
C LYS A 424 5.64 21.79 20.32
N GLU A 425 6.67 22.60 20.29
CA GLU A 425 6.97 23.49 19.16
C GLU A 425 7.45 22.75 17.92
N LYS A 426 7.98 21.51 18.09
CA LYS A 426 8.36 20.59 17.02
C LYS A 426 7.19 19.74 16.52
N LEU A 427 5.97 19.95 17.05
CA LEU A 427 4.77 19.21 16.70
C LEU A 427 3.82 20.08 15.89
N VAL A 428 3.43 19.60 14.71
CA VAL A 428 2.44 20.23 13.83
C VAL A 428 1.34 19.20 13.55
N ASN A 429 0.17 19.36 14.15
CA ASN A 429 -0.93 18.40 14.10
C ASN A 429 -0.48 17.01 14.58
N ASN A 430 -0.47 16.02 13.71
CA ASN A 430 -0.04 14.64 13.94
C ASN A 430 1.37 14.34 13.39
N VAL A 431 2.18 15.38 13.16
CA VAL A 431 3.54 15.27 12.63
C VAL A 431 4.53 15.89 13.59
N ARG A 432 5.49 15.11 14.05
CA ARG A 432 6.64 15.59 14.83
C ARG A 432 7.88 15.64 13.97
N ILE A 433 8.62 16.75 14.04
CA ILE A 433 9.87 16.92 13.34
C ILE A 433 11.01 16.76 14.35
N ALA A 434 11.94 15.86 14.04
CA ALA A 434 13.10 15.53 14.84
C ALA A 434 14.38 15.84 14.06
N PHE A 435 15.18 16.72 14.60
CA PHE A 435 16.49 17.12 14.08
C PHE A 435 17.48 17.29 15.22
N GLN A 436 18.76 17.36 14.91
CA GLN A 436 19.84 17.38 15.89
C GLN A 436 19.64 18.49 16.92
N THR A 437 19.89 18.12 18.18
CA THR A 437 19.86 19.01 19.34
C THR A 437 21.23 19.00 20.01
N PRO A 438 21.59 20.05 20.78
CA PRO A 438 22.83 20.05 21.54
C PRO A 438 22.95 18.86 22.48
N VAL A 439 24.13 18.25 22.52
CA VAL A 439 24.44 17.10 23.36
C VAL A 439 25.57 17.47 24.33
N ASN A 440 25.37 17.22 25.61
CA ASN A 440 26.41 17.37 26.60
C ASN A 440 27.28 16.12 26.67
N VAL A 441 28.55 16.25 26.32
CA VAL A 441 29.51 15.16 26.20
C VAL A 441 30.51 15.23 27.34
N LYS A 442 30.66 14.14 28.10
CA LYS A 442 31.74 13.96 29.06
C LYS A 442 32.98 13.42 28.31
N TRP A 443 33.91 14.34 27.97
CA TRP A 443 35.09 13.97 27.16
C TRP A 443 36.11 13.18 28.00
N ASP A 444 36.47 13.67 29.20
CA ASP A 444 37.39 13.03 30.11
C ASP A 444 36.62 12.33 31.24
N LYS A 445 36.80 11.01 31.35
CA LYS A 445 36.10 10.22 32.39
C LYS A 445 36.42 10.67 33.83
N ASN A 446 37.60 11.25 34.03
CA ASN A 446 38.08 11.66 35.35
C ASN A 446 37.72 13.11 35.70
N LYS A 447 37.11 13.85 34.78
CA LYS A 447 36.66 15.23 35.00
C LYS A 447 35.15 15.29 34.90
N ASP A 448 34.54 16.15 35.72
CA ASP A 448 33.09 16.36 35.66
C ASP A 448 32.67 17.45 34.63
N ASP A 449 33.63 17.93 33.84
CA ASP A 449 33.36 18.93 32.84
C ASP A 449 32.58 18.34 31.66
N LEU A 450 31.43 18.92 31.38
CA LEU A 450 30.62 18.61 30.22
C LEU A 450 30.91 19.63 29.13
N THR A 451 31.15 19.14 27.91
CA THR A 451 31.29 19.98 26.71
C THR A 451 30.01 19.86 25.90
N GLU A 452 29.34 20.99 25.64
CA GLU A 452 28.20 21.02 24.73
C GLU A 452 28.71 20.96 23.28
N VAL A 453 28.19 19.99 22.50
CA VAL A 453 28.42 19.88 21.07
C VAL A 453 27.08 19.96 20.34
N CYS A 454 27.06 20.57 19.17
CA CYS A 454 25.88 20.68 18.32
C CYS A 454 26.07 19.78 17.09
N PRO A 455 25.57 18.54 17.09
CA PRO A 455 25.72 17.64 15.95
C PRO A 455 25.16 18.26 14.66
N TYR A 456 25.76 17.89 13.53
CA TYR A 456 25.40 18.39 12.21
C TYR A 456 24.51 17.39 11.43
N THR A 457 24.80 16.08 11.59
CA THR A 457 24.09 15.00 10.93
C THR A 457 23.66 13.93 11.94
N PHE A 458 22.92 12.92 11.44
CA PHE A 458 22.56 11.75 12.21
C PHE A 458 23.78 10.99 12.73
N GLU A 459 24.82 10.83 11.90
CA GLU A 459 25.99 10.02 12.22
C GLU A 459 26.79 10.63 13.38
N ASP A 460 27.06 11.91 13.37
CA ASP A 460 27.81 12.55 14.47
C ASP A 460 26.96 12.62 15.75
N ALA A 461 25.65 12.86 15.65
CA ALA A 461 24.74 12.77 16.79
C ALA A 461 24.77 11.37 17.43
N LEU A 462 24.76 10.32 16.61
CA LEU A 462 24.84 8.94 17.07
C LEU A 462 26.18 8.64 17.76
N ILE A 463 27.29 9.12 17.19
CA ILE A 463 28.64 8.95 17.75
C ILE A 463 28.75 9.64 19.11
N PHE A 464 28.29 10.89 19.23
CA PHE A 464 28.38 11.63 20.50
C PHE A 464 27.47 11.05 21.57
N THR A 465 26.30 10.52 21.20
CA THR A 465 25.41 9.84 22.12
C THR A 465 26.01 8.52 22.64
N ASN A 466 26.80 7.84 21.80
CA ASN A 466 27.38 6.52 22.12
C ASN A 466 28.92 6.55 22.22
N LEU A 467 29.50 7.64 22.68
CA LEU A 467 30.93 7.87 22.65
C LEU A 467 31.74 6.75 23.32
N GLU A 468 31.24 6.20 24.43
CA GLU A 468 31.90 5.13 25.15
C GLU A 468 31.95 3.81 24.37
N LEU A 469 30.93 3.51 23.58
CA LEU A 469 30.94 2.34 22.69
C LEU A 469 32.05 2.46 21.63
N PHE A 470 32.20 3.65 21.06
CA PHE A 470 33.24 3.89 20.02
C PHE A 470 34.67 3.98 20.59
N ARG A 471 34.83 4.11 21.90
CA ARG A 471 36.15 4.09 22.61
C ARG A 471 36.67 2.68 22.88
N GLN A 472 35.85 1.64 22.75
CA GLN A 472 36.25 0.27 23.07
C GLN A 472 37.38 -0.24 22.16
N GLU A 473 38.38 -0.91 22.74
CA GLU A 473 39.57 -1.34 22.00
C GLU A 473 39.33 -2.42 20.93
N GLY A 474 38.23 -3.17 21.02
CA GLY A 474 37.89 -4.29 20.11
C GLY A 474 37.38 -3.89 18.71
N LEU A 475 37.07 -2.62 18.49
CA LEU A 475 36.38 -2.14 17.26
C LEU A 475 37.27 -2.06 16.02
N LYS A 476 38.48 -2.57 16.03
CA LYS A 476 39.57 -2.28 15.09
C LYS A 476 39.44 -2.88 13.68
N LYS A 477 38.31 -3.46 13.25
CA LYS A 477 38.31 -4.25 11.99
C LYS A 477 37.16 -4.02 11.01
N MET A 478 36.39 -2.94 11.11
CA MET A 478 35.28 -2.71 10.17
C MET A 478 35.29 -1.27 9.63
N GLY A 479 35.62 -1.10 8.37
CA GLY A 479 35.43 0.04 7.48
C GLY A 479 35.22 1.41 8.14
N ALA A 480 34.02 1.92 8.13
CA ALA A 480 33.65 3.23 8.65
C ALA A 480 33.81 3.37 10.18
N ILE A 481 33.55 2.29 10.95
CA ILE A 481 33.75 2.31 12.42
C ILE A 481 35.24 2.50 12.76
N THR A 482 36.15 1.84 12.02
CA THR A 482 37.58 2.03 12.19
C THR A 482 38.01 3.48 11.98
N THR A 483 37.40 4.13 10.99
CA THR A 483 37.64 5.56 10.72
C THR A 483 37.25 6.41 11.92
N ILE A 484 36.03 6.22 12.46
CA ILE A 484 35.55 6.96 13.64
C ILE A 484 36.41 6.68 14.87
N ALA A 485 36.74 5.41 15.15
CA ALA A 485 37.63 5.05 16.28
C ALA A 485 39.04 5.69 16.16
N ASN A 486 39.54 5.84 14.94
CA ASN A 486 40.81 6.54 14.71
C ASN A 486 40.70 8.04 14.91
N LEU A 487 39.61 8.69 14.39
CA LEU A 487 39.37 10.11 14.63
C LEU A 487 39.26 10.38 16.14
N LEU A 488 38.54 9.53 16.87
CA LEU A 488 38.36 9.65 18.29
C LEU A 488 39.70 9.56 19.06
N ARG A 489 40.61 8.65 18.67
CA ARG A 489 41.93 8.50 19.34
C ARG A 489 42.86 9.69 19.09
N HIS A 490 42.70 10.37 17.96
CA HIS A 490 43.56 11.48 17.56
C HIS A 490 42.89 12.84 17.83
N SER A 491 41.87 12.89 18.66
CA SER A 491 41.20 14.12 19.07
C SER A 491 41.41 14.36 20.57
N ASP A 492 41.77 15.57 20.91
CA ASP A 492 42.03 15.97 22.30
C ASP A 492 40.77 16.53 22.99
N SER A 493 39.73 16.83 22.22
CA SER A 493 38.46 17.36 22.74
C SER A 493 37.26 16.95 21.88
N ALA A 494 36.07 17.06 22.46
CA ALA A 494 34.83 16.82 21.76
C ALA A 494 34.65 17.73 20.55
N ASN A 495 35.02 19.01 20.68
CA ASN A 495 34.94 19.98 19.57
C ASN A 495 35.91 19.65 18.44
N GLU A 496 37.10 19.17 18.76
CA GLU A 496 38.06 18.74 17.75
C GLU A 496 37.55 17.51 16.98
N LEU A 497 37.01 16.54 17.72
CA LEU A 497 36.36 15.37 17.10
C LEU A 497 35.23 15.79 16.17
N GLN A 498 34.37 16.71 16.61
CA GLN A 498 33.26 17.22 15.80
C GLN A 498 33.73 17.84 14.49
N ASN A 499 34.77 18.68 14.54
CA ASN A 499 35.35 19.25 13.34
C ASN A 499 35.90 18.19 12.38
N LYS A 500 36.64 17.21 12.89
CA LYS A 500 37.19 16.12 12.08
C LYS A 500 36.11 15.23 11.45
N ILE A 501 35.03 14.96 12.18
CA ILE A 501 33.89 14.22 11.65
C ILE A 501 33.22 15.02 10.53
N PHE A 502 32.96 16.32 10.75
CA PHE A 502 32.37 17.21 9.75
C PHE A 502 33.21 17.25 8.46
N GLU A 503 34.53 17.48 8.57
CA GLU A 503 35.43 17.46 7.42
C GLU A 503 35.39 16.12 6.66
N LYS A 504 35.27 15.01 7.41
CA LYS A 504 35.22 13.67 6.83
C LYS A 504 33.89 13.40 6.13
N LEU A 505 32.76 13.87 6.66
CA LEU A 505 31.43 13.74 6.07
C LEU A 505 31.31 14.58 4.81
N GLU A 506 31.85 15.81 4.80
CA GLU A 506 31.84 16.74 3.65
C GLU A 506 32.89 16.40 2.58
N SER A 507 33.84 15.50 2.87
CA SER A 507 34.91 15.17 1.93
C SER A 507 34.40 14.36 0.73
N LYS A 508 34.91 14.66 -0.47
CA LYS A 508 34.60 13.91 -1.71
C LYS A 508 35.01 12.42 -1.66
N SER A 509 35.94 12.04 -0.78
CA SER A 509 36.36 10.65 -0.56
C SER A 509 35.40 9.85 0.34
N GLY A 510 34.29 10.42 0.69
CA GLY A 510 33.04 9.91 1.20
C GLY A 510 33.12 8.97 2.41
N PHE A 511 32.61 9.44 3.54
CA PHE A 511 32.13 8.56 4.59
C PHE A 511 30.89 7.84 4.08
N GLN A 512 30.94 6.51 4.00
CA GLN A 512 29.80 5.74 3.50
C GLN A 512 28.81 5.50 4.65
N LYS A 513 27.76 6.33 4.72
CA LYS A 513 26.73 6.31 5.77
C LYS A 513 26.04 4.94 5.91
N ALA A 514 25.70 4.31 4.79
CA ALA A 514 25.07 2.98 4.80
C ALA A 514 26.02 1.91 5.34
N ASP A 515 27.31 1.91 4.93
CA ASP A 515 28.31 0.97 5.42
C ASP A 515 28.54 1.13 6.93
N PHE A 516 28.54 2.37 7.41
CA PHE A 516 28.62 2.68 8.85
C PHE A 516 27.45 2.04 9.61
N ALA A 517 26.21 2.25 9.15
CA ALA A 517 25.02 1.71 9.79
C ALA A 517 24.98 0.17 9.75
N ILE A 518 25.30 -0.43 8.60
CA ILE A 518 25.38 -1.89 8.46
C ILE A 518 26.45 -2.45 9.40
N SER A 519 27.62 -1.80 9.49
CA SER A 519 28.69 -2.23 10.37
C SER A 519 28.28 -2.22 11.85
N LEU A 520 27.41 -1.31 12.27
CA LEU A 520 26.85 -1.26 13.62
C LEU A 520 25.88 -2.42 13.88
N LEU A 521 25.12 -2.87 12.86
CA LEU A 521 24.20 -4.01 13.05
C LEU A 521 24.91 -5.37 13.12
N TYR A 522 26.09 -5.50 12.48
CA TYR A 522 26.82 -6.78 12.44
C TYR A 522 27.52 -7.14 13.75
N LYS A 523 27.59 -6.25 14.73
CA LYS A 523 28.32 -6.47 15.95
C LYS A 523 27.44 -6.55 17.18
N ASP A 524 27.60 -7.62 17.94
CA ASP A 524 26.97 -7.78 19.27
C ASP A 524 27.40 -6.66 20.25
N ASP A 525 28.59 -6.09 20.06
CA ASP A 525 29.13 -4.96 20.83
C ASP A 525 28.23 -3.69 20.75
N PHE A 526 27.34 -3.60 19.75
CA PHE A 526 26.40 -2.49 19.57
C PHE A 526 24.96 -2.81 19.99
N ALA A 527 24.73 -3.94 20.66
CA ALA A 527 23.41 -4.28 21.20
C ALA A 527 22.86 -3.16 22.10
N ASP A 528 23.75 -2.45 22.80
CA ASP A 528 23.42 -1.33 23.68
C ASP A 528 23.42 0.05 22.98
N LEU A 529 23.49 0.09 21.65
CA LEU A 529 23.46 1.35 20.89
C LEU A 529 22.20 2.15 21.23
N ILE A 530 22.38 3.40 21.65
CA ILE A 530 21.30 4.30 22.06
C ILE A 530 20.99 5.26 20.91
N ALA A 531 19.71 5.49 20.62
CA ALA A 531 19.31 6.49 19.65
C ALA A 531 19.71 7.91 20.10
N PRO A 532 20.04 8.83 19.18
CA PRO A 532 20.20 10.23 19.51
C PRO A 532 18.98 10.82 20.22
N VAL A 533 19.19 11.76 21.14
CA VAL A 533 18.14 12.29 22.04
C VAL A 533 16.92 12.78 21.24
N TYR A 534 17.13 13.51 20.16
CA TYR A 534 16.04 14.05 19.34
C TYR A 534 15.18 12.94 18.69
N ILE A 535 15.77 11.78 18.39
CA ILE A 535 15.06 10.60 17.90
C ILE A 535 14.32 9.92 19.06
N GLN A 536 14.97 9.75 20.22
CA GLN A 536 14.31 9.17 21.40
C GLN A 536 13.03 9.95 21.75
N GLU A 537 13.12 11.26 21.88
CA GLU A 537 11.98 12.13 22.13
C GLU A 537 10.88 11.98 21.06
N GLY A 538 11.28 11.81 19.79
CA GLY A 538 10.37 11.55 18.69
C GLY A 538 9.61 10.24 18.83
N LEU A 539 10.32 9.17 19.21
CA LEU A 539 9.76 7.84 19.41
C LEU A 539 8.87 7.78 20.66
N GLU A 540 9.25 8.44 21.74
CA GLU A 540 8.43 8.58 22.96
C GLU A 540 7.11 9.30 22.68
N TRP A 541 7.16 10.39 21.90
CA TRP A 541 5.97 11.06 21.45
C TRP A 541 5.08 10.12 20.61
N MET A 542 5.66 9.40 19.65
CA MET A 542 4.92 8.49 18.78
C MET A 542 4.24 7.39 19.61
N LYS A 543 4.95 6.81 20.58
CA LYS A 543 4.39 5.82 21.51
C LYS A 543 3.21 6.39 22.29
N SER A 544 3.41 7.55 22.92
CA SER A 544 2.35 8.22 23.68
C SER A 544 1.13 8.54 22.82
N TYR A 545 1.34 8.92 21.56
CA TYR A 545 0.27 9.20 20.60
C TYR A 545 -0.50 7.92 20.24
N LEU A 546 0.20 6.83 19.94
CA LEU A 546 -0.40 5.55 19.56
C LEU A 546 -1.11 4.90 20.75
N ASP A 547 -0.49 4.88 21.93
CA ASP A 547 -1.10 4.35 23.16
C ASP A 547 -2.39 5.10 23.53
N SER A 548 -2.42 6.44 23.39
CA SER A 548 -3.59 7.25 23.68
C SER A 548 -4.74 7.07 22.69
N ASN A 549 -4.41 6.75 21.42
CA ASN A 549 -5.40 6.46 20.38
C ASN A 549 -5.75 4.97 20.31
N GLY A 550 -4.83 4.08 20.67
CA GLY A 550 -5.03 2.62 20.77
C GLY A 550 -5.96 2.24 21.93
N ASN A 551 -5.78 2.83 23.10
CA ASN A 551 -6.63 2.58 24.28
C ASN A 551 -8.07 3.09 24.09
N LYS A 552 -8.31 4.06 23.20
CA LYS A 552 -9.67 4.45 22.82
C LYS A 552 -10.37 3.39 21.95
N ASN A 553 -9.63 2.41 21.42
CA ASN A 553 -10.16 1.32 20.59
C ASN A 553 -10.32 -0.01 21.35
N GLY A 554 -9.87 -0.10 22.60
CA GLY A 554 -9.78 -1.35 23.40
C GLY A 554 -10.59 -1.44 24.68
N GLU A 555 -11.28 -0.37 25.11
CA GLU A 555 -12.17 -0.39 26.29
C GLU A 555 -13.66 -0.33 25.89
#